data_ae1114c214210b3dc4955be9bda84591
#
_entry.id   ae1114c214210b3dc4955be9bda84591
#
_cell.length_a   1.000
_cell.length_b   1.000
_cell.length_c   1.000
_cell.angle_alpha   90.00
_cell.angle_beta   90.00
_cell.angle_gamma   90.00
#
_symmetry.space_group_name_H-M   'P 1'
#
loop_
_entity.id
_entity.type
_entity.pdbx_description
1 polymer ?
#
loop_
_entity_poly.entity_id
_entity_poly.type
_entity_poly.pdbx_seq_one_letter_code
_entity_poly.pdbx_strand_id
1 'polypeptide(L)'
;MPFLRSLTENTIKGYAYSSVFGGTTANSEYEFLTGNTTAFLPAGTVPYQMYVSDGDPTLVGQMAALGYRTVAAHPYRSSGWSRPSVYRDFGFDEVYFEGDFQDRKYMRGDEKTGYVTDQCDYENLIRWYEEKEAGEPLFLFNVTMQNHSAYQMAWTNLPREVWLTGALEGRFNTVNQYL
;
A
#
# COMPACT_ATOMS: atom_id res chain seq x y z
N MET A 1 13.57 -7.33 5.62
CA MET A 1 12.45 -8.11 6.20
C MET A 1 12.88 -9.56 6.36
N PRO A 2 13.33 -9.98 7.57
CA PRO A 2 13.84 -11.35 7.76
C PRO A 2 12.79 -12.43 7.52
N PHE A 3 11.54 -12.21 7.99
CA PHE A 3 10.44 -13.15 7.80
C PHE A 3 10.16 -13.46 6.32
N LEU A 4 9.98 -12.45 5.48
CA LEU A 4 9.72 -12.67 4.05
C LEU A 4 10.87 -13.39 3.35
N ARG A 5 12.12 -13.16 3.79
CA ARG A 5 13.30 -13.87 3.27
C ARG A 5 13.33 -15.33 3.69
N SER A 6 12.80 -15.67 4.87
CA SER A 6 12.79 -17.04 5.39
C SER A 6 11.73 -17.94 4.74
N LEU A 7 10.72 -17.37 4.08
CA LEU A 7 9.70 -18.16 3.39
C LEU A 7 10.35 -18.97 2.25
N THR A 8 10.16 -20.29 2.25
CA THR A 8 10.73 -21.21 1.25
C THR A 8 9.71 -22.17 0.66
N GLU A 9 8.64 -22.46 1.41
CA GLU A 9 7.60 -23.37 0.97
C GLU A 9 6.40 -22.61 0.42
N ASN A 10 5.79 -23.10 -0.65
CA ASN A 10 4.62 -22.49 -1.32
C ASN A 10 4.84 -21.01 -1.64
N THR A 11 6.04 -20.63 -1.99
CA THR A 11 6.46 -19.23 -2.16
C THR A 11 7.15 -19.03 -3.50
N ILE A 12 6.69 -18.03 -4.25
CA ILE A 12 7.38 -17.51 -5.45
C ILE A 12 8.05 -16.19 -5.08
N LYS A 13 9.34 -16.07 -5.32
CA LYS A 13 10.12 -14.85 -5.08
C LYS A 13 10.74 -14.36 -6.37
N GLY A 14 10.81 -13.04 -6.54
CA GLY A 14 11.41 -12.42 -7.70
C GLY A 14 11.75 -10.96 -7.45
N TYR A 15 12.23 -10.30 -8.50
CA TYR A 15 12.47 -8.87 -8.52
C TYR A 15 11.43 -8.22 -9.41
N ALA A 16 10.81 -7.17 -8.92
CA ALA A 16 9.97 -6.28 -9.72
C ALA A 16 10.75 -5.01 -10.04
N TYR A 17 10.73 -4.60 -11.31
CA TYR A 17 11.34 -3.36 -11.78
C TYR A 17 10.22 -2.40 -12.13
N SER A 18 10.21 -1.23 -11.51
CA SER A 18 9.26 -0.16 -11.78
C SER A 18 9.95 1.01 -12.45
N SER A 19 9.29 1.68 -13.37
CA SER A 19 9.77 2.93 -13.94
C SER A 19 9.51 4.14 -13.05
N VAL A 20 8.87 3.94 -11.90
CA VAL A 20 8.59 4.99 -10.92
C VAL A 20 9.84 5.25 -10.07
N PHE A 21 10.31 6.49 -10.07
CA PHE A 21 11.49 6.91 -9.34
C PHE A 21 11.16 8.00 -8.31
N GLY A 22 11.67 7.82 -7.10
CA GLY A 22 11.64 8.86 -6.06
C GLY A 22 10.32 9.07 -5.34
N GLY A 23 9.38 8.11 -5.41
CA GLY A 23 8.08 8.18 -4.75
C GLY A 23 6.91 8.16 -5.74
N THR A 24 5.78 8.76 -5.38
CA THR A 24 4.54 8.75 -6.17
C THR A 24 3.94 7.34 -6.28
N THR A 25 3.46 6.82 -5.15
CA THR A 25 2.82 5.50 -5.04
C THR A 25 1.71 5.29 -6.07
N ALA A 26 0.94 6.35 -6.37
CA ALA A 26 -0.08 6.38 -7.41
C ALA A 26 0.40 5.89 -8.79
N ASN A 27 1.66 6.18 -9.14
CA ASN A 27 2.23 5.74 -10.41
C ASN A 27 2.57 4.24 -10.39
N SER A 28 3.04 3.72 -9.26
CA SER A 28 3.26 2.28 -9.10
C SER A 28 1.94 1.50 -9.08
N GLU A 29 0.90 2.06 -8.44
CA GLU A 29 -0.45 1.51 -8.49
C GLU A 29 -0.97 1.44 -9.95
N TYR A 30 -0.77 2.51 -10.72
CA TYR A 30 -1.14 2.56 -12.14
C TYR A 30 -0.41 1.47 -12.95
N GLU A 31 0.91 1.38 -12.83
CA GLU A 31 1.70 0.37 -13.55
C GLU A 31 1.25 -1.05 -13.22
N PHE A 32 1.00 -1.33 -11.95
CA PHE A 32 0.57 -2.65 -11.51
C PHE A 32 -0.85 -3.00 -11.98
N LEU A 33 -1.79 -2.08 -11.84
CA LEU A 33 -3.20 -2.35 -12.11
C LEU A 33 -3.58 -2.27 -13.58
N THR A 34 -2.77 -1.60 -14.42
CA THR A 34 -3.04 -1.48 -15.87
C THR A 34 -2.06 -2.26 -16.75
N GLY A 35 -0.90 -2.62 -16.22
CA GLY A 35 0.20 -3.19 -17.02
C GLY A 35 0.89 -2.16 -17.93
N ASN A 36 0.53 -0.89 -17.86
CA ASN A 36 1.17 0.19 -18.62
C ASN A 36 2.39 0.72 -17.88
N THR A 37 3.26 1.46 -18.56
CA THR A 37 4.43 2.10 -17.95
C THR A 37 4.30 3.61 -17.88
N THR A 38 4.84 4.21 -16.82
CA THR A 38 4.97 5.66 -16.68
C THR A 38 6.26 6.21 -17.30
N ALA A 39 7.15 5.36 -17.80
CA ALA A 39 8.50 5.74 -18.25
C ALA A 39 8.52 6.80 -19.36
N PHE A 40 7.47 6.88 -20.17
CA PHE A 40 7.39 7.81 -21.30
C PHE A 40 6.48 9.01 -21.04
N LEU A 41 5.98 9.17 -19.84
CA LEU A 41 5.13 10.29 -19.46
C LEU A 41 5.99 11.47 -18.95
N PRO A 42 5.51 12.70 -19.10
CA PRO A 42 6.18 13.87 -18.54
C PRO A 42 6.38 13.73 -17.01
N ALA A 43 7.49 14.27 -16.51
CA ALA A 43 7.77 14.28 -15.09
C ALA A 43 6.63 14.95 -14.30
N GLY A 44 6.24 14.34 -13.18
CA GLY A 44 5.15 14.83 -12.34
C GLY A 44 3.74 14.40 -12.81
N THR A 45 3.63 13.66 -13.91
CA THR A 45 2.34 13.08 -14.31
C THR A 45 1.87 12.04 -13.29
N VAL A 46 0.58 12.10 -12.98
CA VAL A 46 -0.12 11.09 -12.17
C VAL A 46 -1.16 10.40 -13.06
N PRO A 47 -0.75 9.36 -13.82
CA PRO A 47 -1.53 8.85 -14.94
C PRO A 47 -2.87 8.25 -14.52
N TYR A 48 -2.97 7.62 -13.35
CA TYR A 48 -4.23 7.03 -12.94
C TYR A 48 -5.32 8.08 -12.62
N GLN A 49 -4.93 9.34 -12.38
CA GLN A 49 -5.89 10.46 -12.26
C GLN A 49 -6.28 11.08 -13.62
N MET A 50 -5.52 10.79 -14.68
CA MET A 50 -5.63 11.50 -15.97
C MET A 50 -6.05 10.59 -17.12
N TYR A 51 -5.70 9.32 -17.06
CA TYR A 51 -5.79 8.40 -18.20
C TYR A 51 -6.53 7.10 -17.89
N VAL A 52 -7.04 6.93 -16.67
CA VAL A 52 -7.90 5.80 -16.32
C VAL A 52 -9.34 6.27 -16.27
N SER A 53 -10.19 5.54 -16.94
CA SER A 53 -11.63 5.78 -16.99
C SER A 53 -12.39 4.48 -16.75
N ASP A 54 -13.63 4.59 -16.34
CA ASP A 54 -14.50 3.43 -16.18
C ASP A 54 -14.58 2.63 -17.50
N GLY A 55 -14.39 1.32 -17.39
CA GLY A 55 -14.37 0.38 -18.52
C GLY A 55 -13.00 0.20 -19.19
N ASP A 56 -11.96 0.90 -18.77
CA ASP A 56 -10.62 0.65 -19.28
C ASP A 56 -10.12 -0.76 -18.88
N PRO A 57 -9.30 -1.41 -19.72
CA PRO A 57 -8.72 -2.71 -19.38
C PRO A 57 -7.79 -2.61 -18.17
N THR A 58 -8.14 -3.28 -17.08
CA THR A 58 -7.35 -3.32 -15.84
C THR A 58 -7.19 -4.74 -15.33
N LEU A 59 -6.20 -4.99 -14.47
CA LEU A 59 -6.08 -6.25 -13.74
C LEU A 59 -7.32 -6.50 -12.88
N VAL A 60 -7.90 -5.46 -12.30
CA VAL A 60 -9.12 -5.54 -11.49
C VAL A 60 -10.29 -6.06 -12.32
N GLY A 61 -10.53 -5.44 -13.47
CA GLY A 61 -11.57 -5.89 -14.40
C GLY A 61 -11.37 -7.33 -14.90
N GLN A 62 -10.11 -7.75 -15.11
CA GLN A 62 -9.81 -9.14 -15.46
C GLN A 62 -10.15 -10.10 -14.32
N MET A 63 -9.83 -9.75 -13.06
CA MET A 63 -10.17 -10.55 -11.89
C MET A 63 -11.67 -10.62 -11.68
N ALA A 64 -12.39 -9.51 -11.81
CA ALA A 64 -13.85 -9.48 -11.77
C ALA A 64 -14.47 -10.38 -12.84
N ALA A 65 -13.96 -10.35 -14.08
CA ALA A 65 -14.42 -11.22 -15.16
C ALA A 65 -14.17 -12.72 -14.89
N LEU A 66 -13.19 -13.06 -14.07
CA LEU A 66 -12.93 -14.42 -13.59
C LEU A 66 -13.79 -14.82 -12.37
N GLY A 67 -14.67 -13.94 -11.91
CA GLY A 67 -15.57 -14.18 -10.78
C GLY A 67 -14.96 -13.86 -9.40
N TYR A 68 -13.86 -13.13 -9.36
CA TYR A 68 -13.30 -12.64 -8.10
C TYR A 68 -14.10 -11.44 -7.59
N ARG A 69 -14.41 -11.44 -6.30
CA ARG A 69 -14.74 -10.20 -5.59
C ARG A 69 -13.47 -9.36 -5.49
N THR A 70 -13.55 -8.09 -5.86
CA THR A 70 -12.38 -7.22 -5.95
C THR A 70 -12.44 -6.13 -4.88
N VAL A 71 -11.42 -6.08 -4.04
CA VAL A 71 -11.35 -5.19 -2.88
C VAL A 71 -10.03 -4.41 -2.91
N ALA A 72 -10.11 -3.09 -2.76
CA ALA A 72 -8.96 -2.25 -2.50
C ALA A 72 -8.94 -1.78 -1.04
N ALA A 73 -7.78 -1.75 -0.41
CA ALA A 73 -7.61 -1.27 0.96
C ALA A 73 -6.44 -0.29 1.08
N HIS A 74 -6.64 0.79 1.82
CA HIS A 74 -5.60 1.75 2.15
C HIS A 74 -5.84 2.30 3.56
N PRO A 75 -5.03 1.92 4.57
CA PRO A 75 -5.23 2.29 5.97
C PRO A 75 -4.87 3.76 6.24
N TYR A 76 -5.36 4.66 5.40
CA TYR A 76 -5.17 6.09 5.51
C TYR A 76 -6.38 6.84 4.93
N ARG A 77 -6.31 8.18 4.99
CA ARG A 77 -7.40 9.06 4.54
C ARG A 77 -7.70 8.87 3.06
N SER A 78 -8.95 8.84 2.73
CA SER A 78 -9.44 8.69 1.33
C SER A 78 -9.07 9.86 0.42
N SER A 79 -8.74 11.04 0.99
CA SER A 79 -8.47 12.26 0.21
C SER A 79 -7.16 12.23 -0.59
N GLY A 80 -6.26 11.26 -0.32
CA GLY A 80 -4.99 11.15 -1.03
C GLY A 80 -5.17 10.63 -2.46
N TRP A 81 -4.58 11.32 -3.43
CA TRP A 81 -4.49 10.90 -4.83
C TRP A 81 -5.84 10.62 -5.53
N SER A 82 -6.94 11.16 -5.04
CA SER A 82 -8.30 10.92 -5.58
C SER A 82 -8.71 9.43 -5.59
N ARG A 83 -8.15 8.61 -4.70
CA ARG A 83 -8.36 7.15 -4.68
C ARG A 83 -9.83 6.70 -4.74
N PRO A 84 -10.81 7.36 -4.05
CA PRO A 84 -12.19 6.91 -4.14
C PRO A 84 -12.78 6.89 -5.56
N SER A 85 -12.42 7.87 -6.40
CA SER A 85 -12.86 7.89 -7.80
C SER A 85 -12.03 6.94 -8.65
N VAL A 86 -10.70 7.03 -8.53
CA VAL A 86 -9.77 6.23 -9.33
C VAL A 86 -9.94 4.73 -9.10
N TYR A 87 -10.11 4.28 -7.86
CA TYR A 87 -10.32 2.86 -7.58
C TYR A 87 -11.66 2.34 -8.12
N ARG A 88 -12.69 3.18 -8.15
CA ARG A 88 -13.92 2.86 -8.86
C ARG A 88 -13.68 2.72 -10.37
N ASP A 89 -12.93 3.66 -10.95
CA ASP A 89 -12.61 3.64 -12.38
C ASP A 89 -11.71 2.44 -12.75
N PHE A 90 -10.89 1.93 -11.82
CA PHE A 90 -10.18 0.64 -11.97
C PHE A 90 -11.11 -0.58 -11.95
N GLY A 91 -12.33 -0.44 -11.41
CA GLY A 91 -13.34 -1.50 -11.36
C GLY A 91 -13.36 -2.30 -10.04
N PHE A 92 -12.86 -1.76 -8.94
CA PHE A 92 -13.01 -2.41 -7.62
C PHE A 92 -14.48 -2.40 -7.16
N ASP A 93 -14.95 -3.54 -6.67
CA ASP A 93 -16.30 -3.68 -6.08
C ASP A 93 -16.39 -2.91 -4.77
N GLU A 94 -15.33 -2.98 -3.95
CA GLU A 94 -15.27 -2.36 -2.64
C GLU A 94 -13.94 -1.66 -2.40
N VAL A 95 -13.98 -0.55 -1.67
CA VAL A 95 -12.79 0.24 -1.32
C VAL A 95 -12.83 0.62 0.14
N TYR A 96 -11.83 0.22 0.91
CA TYR A 96 -11.71 0.47 2.33
C TYR A 96 -10.60 1.47 2.63
N PHE A 97 -10.94 2.50 3.40
CA PHE A 97 -10.00 3.50 3.89
C PHE A 97 -9.90 3.46 5.41
N GLU A 98 -9.06 4.29 6.01
CA GLU A 98 -8.81 4.34 7.45
C GLU A 98 -10.08 4.20 8.32
N GLY A 99 -11.19 4.84 7.93
CA GLY A 99 -12.45 4.79 8.67
C GLY A 99 -13.10 3.41 8.74
N ASP A 100 -12.80 2.54 7.79
CA ASP A 100 -13.39 1.21 7.66
C ASP A 100 -12.59 0.15 8.44
N PHE A 101 -11.38 0.48 8.88
CA PHE A 101 -10.53 -0.42 9.68
C PHE A 101 -11.02 -0.46 11.12
N GLN A 102 -11.13 -1.65 11.68
CA GLN A 102 -11.51 -1.90 13.08
C GLN A 102 -10.25 -1.97 13.97
N ASP A 103 -10.43 -1.71 15.26
CA ASP A 103 -9.38 -1.84 16.30
C ASP A 103 -8.10 -1.06 15.96
N ARG A 104 -8.23 0.10 15.35
CA ARG A 104 -7.12 0.90 14.84
C ARG A 104 -6.06 1.18 15.91
N LYS A 105 -4.83 0.83 15.58
CA LYS A 105 -3.63 1.19 16.34
C LYS A 105 -2.76 2.07 15.48
N TYR A 106 -2.20 3.09 16.09
CA TYR A 106 -1.43 4.12 15.39
C TYR A 106 0.03 4.10 15.80
N MET A 107 0.90 4.40 14.85
CA MET A 107 2.32 4.56 15.03
C MET A 107 2.79 5.91 14.51
N ARG A 108 3.85 6.45 15.08
CA ARG A 108 4.40 7.78 14.75
C ARG A 108 3.40 8.92 14.94
N GLY A 109 2.60 8.83 15.97
CA GLY A 109 1.55 9.78 16.31
C GLY A 109 0.32 9.09 16.87
N ASP A 110 -0.77 9.81 16.87
CA ASP A 110 -2.09 9.37 17.30
C ASP A 110 -3.06 9.28 16.10
N GLU A 111 -4.34 9.11 16.36
CA GLU A 111 -5.38 9.08 15.34
C GLU A 111 -5.39 10.32 14.41
N LYS A 112 -4.89 11.46 14.87
CA LYS A 112 -4.89 12.70 14.08
C LYS A 112 -3.63 12.86 13.22
N THR A 113 -2.52 12.34 13.69
CA THR A 113 -1.18 12.62 13.15
C THR A 113 -0.38 11.39 12.77
N GLY A 114 -0.75 10.22 13.29
CA GLY A 114 -0.07 8.95 13.07
C GLY A 114 -0.56 8.21 11.83
N TYR A 115 -0.06 7.01 11.70
CA TYR A 115 -0.45 6.06 10.66
C TYR A 115 -0.93 4.77 11.30
N VAL A 116 -1.96 4.17 10.74
CA VAL A 116 -2.41 2.83 11.12
C VAL A 116 -1.24 1.86 10.98
N THR A 117 -1.03 1.02 12.00
CA THR A 117 0.08 0.05 11.98
C THR A 117 -0.14 -1.04 10.93
N ASP A 118 0.94 -1.55 10.33
CA ASP A 118 0.86 -2.68 9.39
C ASP A 118 0.24 -3.91 10.05
N GLN A 119 0.44 -4.10 11.36
CA GLN A 119 -0.21 -5.19 12.09
C GLN A 119 -1.74 -5.03 12.06
N CYS A 120 -2.25 -3.84 12.40
CA CYS A 120 -3.69 -3.57 12.35
C CYS A 120 -4.23 -3.67 10.92
N ASP A 121 -3.48 -3.19 9.94
CA ASP A 121 -3.81 -3.32 8.52
C ASP A 121 -4.02 -4.81 8.16
N TYR A 122 -3.02 -5.65 8.37
CA TYR A 122 -3.11 -7.08 8.03
C TYR A 122 -4.16 -7.84 8.84
N GLU A 123 -4.39 -7.50 10.11
CA GLU A 123 -5.47 -8.08 10.92
C GLU A 123 -6.84 -7.80 10.30
N ASN A 124 -7.05 -6.62 9.71
CA ASN A 124 -8.28 -6.29 8.98
C ASN A 124 -8.38 -7.03 7.63
N LEU A 125 -7.27 -7.12 6.86
CA LEU A 125 -7.27 -7.90 5.62
C LEU A 125 -7.63 -9.37 5.86
N ILE A 126 -7.09 -9.97 6.92
CA ILE A 126 -7.39 -11.36 7.32
C ILE A 126 -8.87 -11.48 7.69
N ARG A 127 -9.41 -10.53 8.46
CA ARG A 127 -10.83 -10.51 8.84
C ARG A 127 -11.73 -10.47 7.60
N TRP A 128 -11.51 -9.58 6.65
CA TRP A 128 -12.29 -9.51 5.41
C TRP A 128 -12.17 -10.78 4.55
N TYR A 129 -11.00 -11.43 4.58
CA TYR A 129 -10.83 -12.72 3.93
C TYR A 129 -11.64 -13.82 4.62
N GLU A 130 -11.71 -13.84 5.94
CA GLU A 130 -12.47 -14.83 6.72
C GLU A 130 -13.98 -14.60 6.65
N GLU A 131 -14.42 -13.35 6.53
CA GLU A 131 -15.83 -12.97 6.43
C GLU A 131 -16.43 -13.18 5.02
N LYS A 132 -15.61 -13.46 4.00
CA LYS A 132 -16.11 -13.73 2.65
C LYS A 132 -16.93 -15.02 2.57
N GLU A 133 -17.78 -15.11 1.57
CA GLU A 133 -18.55 -16.33 1.28
C GLU A 133 -17.63 -17.54 1.06
N ALA A 134 -18.09 -18.71 1.52
CA ALA A 134 -17.31 -19.95 1.34
C ALA A 134 -17.19 -20.29 -0.15
N GLY A 135 -15.96 -20.42 -0.63
CA GLY A 135 -15.67 -20.67 -2.04
C GLY A 135 -15.60 -19.42 -2.92
N GLU A 136 -15.93 -18.26 -2.41
CA GLU A 136 -15.78 -16.99 -3.14
C GLU A 136 -14.28 -16.66 -3.34
N PRO A 137 -13.80 -16.51 -4.57
CA PRO A 137 -12.44 -16.04 -4.79
C PRO A 137 -12.34 -14.54 -4.50
N LEU A 138 -11.25 -14.11 -3.85
CA LEU A 138 -11.01 -12.71 -3.47
C LEU A 138 -9.73 -12.20 -4.11
N PHE A 139 -9.82 -11.08 -4.84
CA PHE A 139 -8.68 -10.26 -5.22
C PHE A 139 -8.62 -9.05 -4.27
N LEU A 140 -7.62 -9.03 -3.40
CA LEU A 140 -7.42 -7.98 -2.43
C LEU A 140 -6.13 -7.22 -2.72
N PHE A 141 -6.26 -5.95 -3.06
CA PHE A 141 -5.17 -5.02 -3.32
C PHE A 141 -4.99 -4.08 -2.13
N ASN A 142 -3.83 -4.10 -1.51
CA ASN A 142 -3.55 -3.28 -0.34
C ASN A 142 -2.35 -2.36 -0.53
N VAL A 143 -2.50 -1.11 -0.10
CA VAL A 143 -1.42 -0.11 -0.07
C VAL A 143 -1.20 0.32 1.36
N THR A 144 -0.16 -0.23 2.00
CA THR A 144 0.18 0.05 3.40
C THR A 144 0.59 1.51 3.64
N MET A 145 0.56 1.97 4.89
CA MET A 145 0.87 3.36 5.22
C MET A 145 1.91 3.53 6.34
N GLN A 146 2.11 2.54 7.19
CA GLN A 146 2.96 2.67 8.38
C GLN A 146 4.34 3.26 8.08
N ASN A 147 4.97 2.86 6.97
CA ASN A 147 6.33 3.26 6.62
C ASN A 147 6.41 4.48 5.68
N HIS A 148 5.30 5.22 5.53
CA HIS A 148 5.32 6.47 4.75
C HIS A 148 6.23 7.52 5.40
N SER A 149 6.99 8.28 4.61
CA SER A 149 7.77 9.42 5.09
C SER A 149 6.86 10.54 5.68
N ALA A 150 7.31 11.53 6.46
CA ALA A 150 8.69 11.75 6.86
C ALA A 150 8.96 11.13 8.23
N TYR A 151 10.22 10.79 8.49
CA TYR A 151 10.66 10.26 9.77
C TYR A 151 11.19 11.39 10.66
N GLN A 152 10.57 11.58 11.82
CA GLN A 152 10.93 12.59 12.81
C GLN A 152 11.32 11.93 14.13
N MET A 153 12.38 12.40 14.74
CA MET A 153 12.89 11.83 15.99
C MET A 153 11.98 12.01 17.20
N ALA A 154 10.99 12.90 17.12
CA ALA A 154 10.08 13.20 18.23
C ALA A 154 9.02 12.12 18.51
N TRP A 155 8.85 11.15 17.63
CA TRP A 155 7.84 10.10 17.83
C TRP A 155 8.31 9.05 18.83
N THR A 156 7.55 8.88 19.90
CA THR A 156 7.85 7.95 21.00
C THR A 156 7.22 6.57 20.80
N ASN A 157 6.21 6.46 19.97
CA ASN A 157 5.50 5.20 19.71
C ASN A 157 5.98 4.48 18.43
N LEU A 158 7.22 4.74 18.01
CA LEU A 158 7.94 3.95 17.03
C LEU A 158 9.25 3.49 17.66
N PRO A 159 9.37 2.23 18.09
CA PRO A 159 10.60 1.69 18.63
C PRO A 159 11.74 1.80 17.60
N ARG A 160 12.91 2.14 18.08
CA ARG A 160 14.14 2.09 17.30
C ARG A 160 14.92 0.84 17.69
N GLU A 161 15.02 -0.12 16.79
CA GLU A 161 15.62 -1.42 17.05
C GLU A 161 16.94 -1.62 16.28
N VAL A 162 17.13 -0.89 15.20
CA VAL A 162 18.32 -0.96 14.34
C VAL A 162 19.02 0.40 14.32
N TRP A 163 20.34 0.37 14.42
CA TRP A 163 21.16 1.58 14.50
C TRP A 163 22.30 1.56 13.49
N LEU A 164 22.57 2.71 12.89
CA LEU A 164 23.80 2.92 12.14
C LEU A 164 25.00 2.91 13.12
N THR A 165 26.04 2.24 12.72
CA THR A 165 27.28 2.09 13.52
C THR A 165 28.52 2.62 12.78
N GLY A 166 29.64 2.71 13.48
CA GLY A 166 30.92 3.14 12.94
C GLY A 166 30.90 4.59 12.50
N ALA A 167 31.39 4.89 11.32
CA ALA A 167 31.51 6.27 10.81
C ALA A 167 30.15 6.98 10.61
N LEU A 168 29.05 6.26 10.62
CA LEU A 168 27.69 6.80 10.45
C LEU A 168 26.93 6.94 11.78
N GLU A 169 27.52 6.47 12.88
CA GLU A 169 26.90 6.54 14.20
C GLU A 169 26.55 7.98 14.59
N GLY A 170 25.31 8.18 15.01
CA GLY A 170 24.79 9.49 15.44
C GLY A 170 24.59 10.54 14.32
N ARG A 171 24.97 10.26 13.08
CA ARG A 171 24.92 11.27 11.98
C ARG A 171 23.55 11.35 11.30
N PHE A 172 22.84 10.26 11.17
CA PHE A 172 21.58 10.18 10.42
C PHE A 172 20.48 9.58 11.29
N ASN A 173 20.07 10.31 12.31
CA ASN A 173 19.09 9.83 13.29
C ASN A 173 17.71 9.51 12.69
N THR A 174 17.32 10.20 11.62
CA THR A 174 16.09 9.88 10.89
C THR A 174 16.16 8.53 10.16
N VAL A 175 17.35 8.11 9.73
CA VAL A 175 17.58 6.76 9.17
C VAL A 175 17.43 5.71 10.25
N ASN A 176 18.00 5.92 11.44
CA ASN A 176 17.79 5.03 12.58
C ASN A 176 16.32 4.91 13.00
N GLN A 177 15.52 5.95 12.74
CA GLN A 177 14.08 5.93 13.00
C GLN A 177 13.33 5.10 11.94
N TYR A 178 13.89 5.01 10.72
CA TYR A 178 13.31 4.22 9.62
C TYR A 178 13.66 2.74 9.71
N LEU A 179 14.86 2.40 10.13
CA LEU A 179 15.37 1.02 10.20
C LEU A 179 14.69 0.21 11.29
#